data_35eed8a9720a42d335329a5d3ad50ac3
#
_entry.id   35eed8a9720a42d335329a5d3ad50ac3
#
_cell.length_a   1.000
_cell.length_b   1.000
_cell.length_c   1.000
_cell.angle_alpha   90.00
_cell.angle_beta   90.00
_cell.angle_gamma   90.00
#
_symmetry.space_group_name_H-M   'P 1'
#
loop_
_entity.id
_entity.type
_entity.pdbx_description
1 polymer ?
#
loop_
_entity_poly.entity_id
_entity_poly.type
_entity_poly.pdbx_seq_one_letter_code
_entity_poly.pdbx_strand_id
1 'polypeptide(L)'
;QRTMEYCCNISELPDNKILYSIYNWIYTDGNPIDKAIIVRNVISLHCKYVSITEIDEKVMASIQSNYNLYLKENVKAYLELKNKVAEFISDTVSRTGEYATGLLDKFKSNIIAIFGFLFTVILANIVSNQPLDNLFTKEITIIVECVLLGSFVYLIICYCQSRYEIKKVWDSYEQLKLNYKDILTDEDLSEIFGNDEMLEKMKSSIRKSEKIYLSLWIIFLLGSIIVVESLSVCPVYPNILKTLEYISELALRFSIKK
;
A
#
# COMPACT_ATOMS: atom_id res chain seq x y z
N GLN A 1 18.81 -37.99 18.70
CA GLN A 1 20.05 -37.65 19.42
C GLN A 1 20.93 -38.90 19.46
N ARG A 2 22.10 -38.90 18.81
CA ARG A 2 23.05 -40.01 18.87
C ARG A 2 24.05 -39.70 19.97
N THR A 3 24.06 -40.48 21.04
CA THR A 3 25.09 -40.43 22.06
C THR A 3 26.19 -41.40 21.61
N MET A 4 27.41 -40.93 21.50
CA MET A 4 28.59 -41.77 21.28
C MET A 4 29.33 -41.91 22.61
N GLU A 5 29.46 -43.09 23.14
CA GLU A 5 30.31 -43.39 24.30
C GLU A 5 31.69 -43.71 23.82
N TYR A 6 32.69 -43.05 24.39
CA TYR A 6 34.09 -43.25 24.12
C TYR A 6 34.82 -43.58 25.43
N CYS A 7 35.34 -44.75 25.54
CA CYS A 7 36.13 -45.17 26.71
C CYS A 7 37.63 -45.20 26.32
N CYS A 8 38.43 -44.34 26.96
CA CYS A 8 39.86 -44.33 26.84
C CYS A 8 40.55 -44.26 28.20
N ASN A 9 41.74 -44.82 28.34
CA ASN A 9 42.57 -44.68 29.54
C ASN A 9 43.10 -43.23 29.60
N ILE A 10 42.93 -42.58 30.75
CA ILE A 10 43.38 -41.19 30.96
C ILE A 10 44.89 -41.02 30.74
N SER A 11 45.66 -42.07 31.04
CA SER A 11 47.13 -42.11 30.86
C SER A 11 47.58 -42.17 29.38
N GLU A 12 46.68 -42.49 28.45
CA GLU A 12 46.94 -42.62 27.00
C GLU A 12 46.36 -41.49 26.17
N LEU A 13 45.75 -40.48 26.83
CA LEU A 13 45.21 -39.33 26.13
C LEU A 13 46.35 -38.47 25.57
N PRO A 14 46.42 -38.25 24.24
CA PRO A 14 47.38 -37.30 23.68
C PRO A 14 47.04 -35.91 24.13
N ASP A 15 48.09 -35.08 24.36
CA ASP A 15 47.90 -33.65 24.63
C ASP A 15 47.36 -32.95 23.36
N ASN A 16 46.04 -32.97 23.23
CA ASN A 16 45.39 -32.42 22.04
C ASN A 16 45.05 -30.94 22.23
N LYS A 17 46.01 -30.10 21.88
CA LYS A 17 45.87 -28.62 21.92
C LYS A 17 44.74 -28.11 21.07
N ILE A 18 44.34 -28.83 20.03
CA ILE A 18 43.24 -28.45 19.11
C ILE A 18 41.89 -28.46 19.83
N LEU A 19 41.61 -29.46 20.66
CA LEU A 19 40.37 -29.52 21.46
C LEU A 19 40.25 -28.31 22.39
N TYR A 20 41.36 -27.89 23.00
CA TYR A 20 41.38 -26.70 23.84
C TYR A 20 41.17 -25.41 22.99
N SER A 21 41.75 -25.34 21.81
CA SER A 21 41.53 -24.22 20.86
C SER A 21 40.09 -24.15 20.41
N ILE A 22 39.45 -25.28 20.14
CA ILE A 22 38.01 -25.34 19.80
C ILE A 22 37.16 -24.84 20.97
N TYR A 23 37.46 -25.30 22.19
CA TYR A 23 36.78 -24.87 23.40
C TYR A 23 36.87 -23.33 23.56
N ASN A 24 38.09 -22.80 23.52
CA ASN A 24 38.32 -21.36 23.61
C ASN A 24 37.56 -20.60 22.52
N TRP A 25 37.59 -21.08 21.29
CA TRP A 25 36.92 -20.43 20.17
C TRP A 25 35.39 -20.37 20.34
N ILE A 26 34.77 -21.40 20.97
CA ILE A 26 33.34 -21.39 21.26
C ILE A 26 32.97 -20.19 22.17
N TYR A 27 33.79 -19.96 23.20
CA TYR A 27 33.47 -19.00 24.26
C TYR A 27 34.14 -17.61 24.06
N THR A 28 34.94 -17.45 23.00
CA THR A 28 35.55 -16.17 22.63
C THR A 28 34.72 -15.57 21.51
N ASP A 29 34.26 -14.36 21.65
CA ASP A 29 33.51 -13.57 20.64
C ASP A 29 32.29 -14.26 19.99
N GLY A 30 31.21 -13.54 19.82
CA GLY A 30 29.99 -14.01 19.14
C GLY A 30 29.09 -14.92 20.00
N ASN A 31 28.12 -15.58 19.36
CA ASN A 31 27.14 -16.43 20.04
C ASN A 31 27.71 -17.82 20.36
N PRO A 32 27.97 -18.18 21.64
CA PRO A 32 28.53 -19.48 21.99
C PRO A 32 27.59 -20.64 21.72
N ILE A 33 26.28 -20.42 21.72
CA ILE A 33 25.28 -21.47 21.44
C ILE A 33 25.37 -21.91 19.99
N ASP A 34 25.38 -20.98 19.04
CA ASP A 34 25.50 -21.30 17.61
C ASP A 34 26.82 -21.96 17.29
N LYS A 35 27.93 -21.43 17.86
CA LYS A 35 29.25 -22.04 17.71
C LYS A 35 29.29 -23.49 18.24
N ALA A 36 28.72 -23.72 19.44
CA ALA A 36 28.68 -25.05 20.04
C ALA A 36 27.87 -26.04 19.19
N ILE A 37 26.76 -25.60 18.58
CA ILE A 37 25.98 -26.45 17.67
C ILE A 37 26.78 -26.83 16.44
N ILE A 38 27.47 -25.88 15.82
CA ILE A 38 28.29 -26.11 14.63
C ILE A 38 29.46 -27.04 14.95
N VAL A 39 30.19 -26.77 16.06
CA VAL A 39 31.27 -27.61 16.54
C VAL A 39 30.79 -29.05 16.76
N ARG A 40 29.69 -29.22 17.49
CA ARG A 40 29.10 -30.55 17.73
C ARG A 40 28.80 -31.30 16.43
N ASN A 41 28.22 -30.59 15.44
CA ASN A 41 27.87 -31.22 14.15
C ASN A 41 29.12 -31.63 13.38
N VAL A 42 30.15 -30.78 13.29
CA VAL A 42 31.40 -31.09 12.59
C VAL A 42 32.17 -32.22 13.28
N ILE A 43 32.33 -32.15 14.61
CA ILE A 43 32.99 -33.22 15.38
C ILE A 43 32.22 -34.54 15.27
N SER A 44 30.90 -34.48 15.39
CA SER A 44 30.07 -35.69 15.26
C SER A 44 30.23 -36.38 13.90
N LEU A 45 30.38 -35.56 12.83
CA LEU A 45 30.61 -36.07 11.48
C LEU A 45 32.02 -36.67 11.36
N HIS A 46 33.05 -36.02 11.92
CA HIS A 46 34.43 -36.47 11.91
C HIS A 46 34.59 -37.79 12.72
N CYS A 47 34.03 -37.85 13.93
CA CYS A 47 34.07 -39.02 14.80
C CYS A 47 33.30 -40.23 14.29
N LYS A 48 32.62 -40.10 13.15
CA LYS A 48 32.04 -41.25 12.45
C LYS A 48 33.09 -42.19 11.83
N TYR A 49 34.25 -41.63 11.53
CA TYR A 49 35.32 -42.33 10.79
C TYR A 49 36.67 -42.38 11.57
N VAL A 50 36.89 -41.43 12.49
CA VAL A 50 38.15 -41.22 13.21
C VAL A 50 37.86 -40.99 14.70
N SER A 51 38.83 -41.26 15.58
CA SER A 51 38.70 -41.00 17.02
C SER A 51 38.64 -39.48 17.34
N ILE A 52 37.93 -39.11 18.40
CA ILE A 52 37.91 -37.73 18.91
C ILE A 52 39.31 -37.27 19.35
N THR A 53 40.19 -38.17 19.70
CA THR A 53 41.59 -37.90 20.09
C THR A 53 42.50 -37.55 18.90
N GLU A 54 42.04 -37.84 17.69
CA GLU A 54 42.78 -37.60 16.43
C GLU A 54 42.31 -36.38 15.68
N ILE A 55 41.58 -35.47 16.35
CA ILE A 55 41.15 -34.17 15.79
C ILE A 55 42.37 -33.32 15.49
N ASP A 56 42.43 -32.82 14.26
CA ASP A 56 43.55 -32.04 13.72
C ASP A 56 43.11 -30.59 13.37
N GLU A 57 44.05 -29.79 12.89
CA GLU A 57 43.81 -28.42 12.46
C GLU A 57 42.81 -28.33 11.30
N LYS A 58 42.66 -29.37 10.47
CA LYS A 58 41.67 -29.41 9.37
C LYS A 58 40.25 -29.40 9.89
N VAL A 59 40.02 -30.07 11.03
CA VAL A 59 38.70 -30.04 11.69
C VAL A 59 38.39 -28.65 12.21
N MET A 60 39.38 -27.97 12.83
CA MET A 60 39.20 -26.57 13.25
C MET A 60 38.92 -25.65 12.07
N ALA A 61 39.66 -25.78 10.97
CA ALA A 61 39.41 -25.02 9.74
C ALA A 61 37.99 -25.29 9.17
N SER A 62 37.53 -26.55 9.22
CA SER A 62 36.18 -26.95 8.82
C SER A 62 35.12 -26.30 9.71
N ILE A 63 35.32 -26.28 11.04
CA ILE A 63 34.44 -25.61 12.00
C ILE A 63 34.29 -24.14 11.67
N GLN A 64 35.42 -23.45 11.48
CA GLN A 64 35.42 -22.01 11.14
C GLN A 64 34.76 -21.71 9.79
N SER A 65 35.01 -22.56 8.79
CA SER A 65 34.38 -22.46 7.48
C SER A 65 32.85 -22.61 7.55
N ASN A 66 32.37 -23.60 8.28
CA ASN A 66 30.94 -23.84 8.48
C ASN A 66 30.29 -22.68 9.25
N TYR A 67 30.99 -22.14 10.26
CA TYR A 67 30.48 -20.96 10.97
C TYR A 67 30.40 -19.71 10.08
N ASN A 68 31.40 -19.48 9.25
CA ASN A 68 31.38 -18.37 8.28
C ASN A 68 30.27 -18.53 7.24
N LEU A 69 29.99 -19.77 6.81
CA LEU A 69 28.88 -20.06 5.91
C LEU A 69 27.53 -19.77 6.60
N TYR A 70 27.37 -20.24 7.84
CA TYR A 70 26.17 -19.96 8.65
C TYR A 70 25.92 -18.47 8.82
N LEU A 71 26.97 -17.67 9.13
CA LEU A 71 26.84 -16.22 9.22
C LEU A 71 26.43 -15.59 7.89
N LYS A 72 27.01 -16.03 6.78
CA LYS A 72 26.64 -15.56 5.44
C LYS A 72 25.19 -15.86 5.09
N GLU A 73 24.70 -17.05 5.40
CA GLU A 73 23.32 -17.45 5.14
C GLU A 73 22.35 -16.63 5.99
N ASN A 74 22.67 -16.39 7.26
CA ASN A 74 21.84 -15.55 8.14
C ASN A 74 21.79 -14.09 7.67
N VAL A 75 22.93 -13.50 7.30
CA VAL A 75 22.98 -12.14 6.75
C VAL A 75 22.21 -12.06 5.44
N LYS A 76 22.33 -13.05 4.57
CA LYS A 76 21.58 -13.12 3.32
C LYS A 76 20.07 -13.19 3.57
N ALA A 77 19.63 -14.09 4.46
CA ALA A 77 18.23 -14.22 4.82
C ALA A 77 17.66 -12.92 5.43
N TYR A 78 18.43 -12.25 6.29
CA TYR A 78 18.08 -10.94 6.86
C TYR A 78 17.91 -9.87 5.78
N LEU A 79 18.87 -9.78 4.84
CA LEU A 79 18.79 -8.82 3.74
C LEU A 79 17.62 -9.12 2.79
N GLU A 80 17.35 -10.37 2.49
CA GLU A 80 16.18 -10.79 1.70
C GLU A 80 14.88 -10.39 2.39
N LEU A 81 14.79 -10.56 3.71
CA LEU A 81 13.65 -10.15 4.50
C LEU A 81 13.45 -8.63 4.43
N LYS A 82 14.52 -7.87 4.66
CA LYS A 82 14.52 -6.40 4.59
C LYS A 82 14.04 -5.91 3.21
N ASN A 83 14.53 -6.52 2.14
CA ASN A 83 14.13 -6.19 0.78
C ASN A 83 12.65 -6.50 0.51
N LYS A 84 12.14 -7.65 0.96
CA LYS A 84 10.72 -8.00 0.81
C LYS A 84 9.79 -7.02 1.52
N VAL A 85 10.16 -6.58 2.72
CA VAL A 85 9.39 -5.59 3.46
C VAL A 85 9.41 -4.23 2.74
N ALA A 86 10.58 -3.80 2.26
CA ALA A 86 10.70 -2.55 1.49
C ALA A 86 9.87 -2.60 0.19
N GLU A 87 9.89 -3.73 -0.53
CA GLU A 87 9.06 -3.95 -1.73
C GLU A 87 7.57 -3.87 -1.41
N PHE A 88 7.12 -4.50 -0.31
CA PHE A 88 5.73 -4.42 0.11
C PHE A 88 5.29 -3.00 0.48
N ILE A 89 6.16 -2.22 1.14
CA ILE A 89 5.90 -0.81 1.43
C ILE A 89 5.73 -0.03 0.14
N SER A 90 6.63 -0.22 -0.83
CA SER A 90 6.57 0.43 -2.14
C SER A 90 5.28 0.07 -2.90
N ASP A 91 4.88 -1.20 -2.89
CA ASP A 91 3.63 -1.68 -3.49
C ASP A 91 2.40 -1.05 -2.80
N THR A 92 2.40 -1.00 -1.47
CA THR A 92 1.35 -0.33 -0.68
C THR A 92 1.20 1.14 -1.07
N VAL A 93 2.32 1.85 -1.22
CA VAL A 93 2.38 3.25 -1.66
C VAL A 93 1.79 3.39 -3.07
N SER A 94 2.23 2.57 -4.02
CA SER A 94 1.75 2.59 -5.41
C SER A 94 0.25 2.33 -5.51
N ARG A 95 -0.23 1.25 -4.93
CA ARG A 95 -1.66 0.87 -4.97
C ARG A 95 -2.55 1.94 -4.34
N THR A 96 -2.12 2.50 -3.22
CA THR A 96 -2.91 3.55 -2.56
C THR A 96 -2.99 4.81 -3.44
N GLY A 97 -1.90 5.15 -4.15
CA GLY A 97 -1.87 6.22 -5.16
C GLY A 97 -2.81 5.95 -6.32
N GLU A 98 -2.83 4.73 -6.84
CA GLU A 98 -3.71 4.30 -7.94
C GLU A 98 -5.20 4.40 -7.57
N TYR A 99 -5.59 4.00 -6.36
CA TYR A 99 -6.97 4.15 -5.91
C TYR A 99 -7.40 5.61 -5.76
N ALA A 100 -6.49 6.49 -5.33
CA ALA A 100 -6.76 7.91 -5.24
C ALA A 100 -6.94 8.56 -6.63
N THR A 101 -6.08 8.21 -7.60
CA THR A 101 -6.20 8.71 -8.99
C THR A 101 -7.34 8.06 -9.75
N GLY A 102 -7.68 6.80 -9.44
CA GLY A 102 -8.81 6.07 -10.01
C GLY A 102 -10.15 6.77 -9.81
N LEU A 103 -10.33 7.52 -8.73
CA LEU A 103 -11.53 8.34 -8.52
C LEU A 103 -11.62 9.46 -9.56
N LEU A 104 -10.50 10.09 -9.94
CA LEU A 104 -10.45 11.09 -11.00
C LEU A 104 -10.79 10.51 -12.36
N ASP A 105 -10.31 9.31 -12.68
CA ASP A 105 -10.59 8.66 -13.96
C ASP A 105 -12.07 8.26 -14.09
N LYS A 106 -12.68 7.80 -13.01
CA LYS A 106 -14.12 7.57 -12.94
C LYS A 106 -14.92 8.85 -13.13
N PHE A 107 -14.45 9.96 -12.56
CA PHE A 107 -15.04 11.29 -12.80
C PHE A 107 -14.96 11.72 -14.26
N LYS A 108 -13.79 11.62 -14.90
CA LYS A 108 -13.62 11.92 -16.32
C LYS A 108 -14.56 11.08 -17.19
N SER A 109 -14.63 9.77 -16.94
CA SER A 109 -15.51 8.86 -17.67
C SER A 109 -16.99 9.24 -17.51
N ASN A 110 -17.39 9.64 -16.31
CA ASN A 110 -18.75 10.08 -16.04
C ASN A 110 -19.10 11.41 -16.75
N ILE A 111 -18.16 12.37 -16.77
CA ILE A 111 -18.32 13.60 -17.55
C ILE A 111 -18.54 13.29 -19.04
N ILE A 112 -17.70 12.41 -19.61
CA ILE A 112 -17.83 12.03 -21.02
C ILE A 112 -19.21 11.39 -21.30
N ALA A 113 -19.71 10.56 -20.37
CA ALA A 113 -21.02 9.94 -20.51
C ALA A 113 -22.16 10.99 -20.48
N ILE A 114 -22.09 11.96 -19.54
CA ILE A 114 -23.08 13.04 -19.46
C ILE A 114 -23.06 13.92 -20.71
N PHE A 115 -21.86 14.33 -21.16
CA PHE A 115 -21.76 15.12 -22.41
C PHE A 115 -22.20 14.34 -23.63
N GLY A 116 -21.87 13.05 -23.74
CA GLY A 116 -22.34 12.18 -24.82
C GLY A 116 -23.86 12.09 -24.85
N PHE A 117 -24.50 11.96 -23.69
CA PHE A 117 -25.95 11.97 -23.58
C PHE A 117 -26.56 13.32 -23.99
N LEU A 118 -26.05 14.44 -23.47
CA LEU A 118 -26.52 15.78 -23.82
C LEU A 118 -26.34 16.06 -25.32
N PHE A 119 -25.23 15.67 -25.90
CA PHE A 119 -24.98 15.79 -27.33
C PHE A 119 -26.00 14.98 -28.16
N THR A 120 -26.35 13.80 -27.72
CA THR A 120 -27.38 12.96 -28.37
C THR A 120 -28.74 13.65 -28.34
N VAL A 121 -29.11 14.27 -27.21
CA VAL A 121 -30.35 15.06 -27.07
C VAL A 121 -30.37 16.23 -28.04
N ILE A 122 -29.27 16.98 -28.13
CA ILE A 122 -29.13 18.11 -29.07
C ILE A 122 -29.28 17.65 -30.52
N LEU A 123 -28.58 16.56 -30.90
CA LEU A 123 -28.68 16.03 -32.26
C LEU A 123 -30.09 15.57 -32.61
N ALA A 124 -30.76 14.87 -31.68
CA ALA A 124 -32.14 14.43 -31.88
C ALA A 124 -33.11 15.61 -32.14
N ASN A 125 -32.91 16.72 -31.44
CA ASN A 125 -33.68 17.95 -31.63
C ASN A 125 -33.40 18.58 -32.99
N ILE A 126 -32.13 18.69 -33.40
CA ILE A 126 -31.74 19.25 -34.71
C ILE A 126 -32.34 18.38 -35.84
N VAL A 127 -32.25 17.06 -35.76
CA VAL A 127 -32.81 16.16 -36.78
C VAL A 127 -34.32 16.24 -36.89
N SER A 128 -35.01 16.56 -35.76
CA SER A 128 -36.47 16.71 -35.71
C SER A 128 -36.96 18.05 -36.21
N ASN A 129 -36.10 18.93 -36.72
CA ASN A 129 -36.38 20.31 -37.16
C ASN A 129 -37.12 21.15 -36.10
N GLN A 130 -36.89 20.87 -34.82
CA GLN A 130 -37.41 21.64 -33.72
C GLN A 130 -36.55 22.90 -33.50
N PRO A 131 -37.15 24.04 -33.14
CA PRO A 131 -36.38 25.24 -32.76
C PRO A 131 -35.45 24.95 -31.59
N LEU A 132 -34.19 25.40 -31.65
CA LEU A 132 -33.20 25.23 -30.58
C LEU A 132 -33.61 25.90 -29.26
N ASP A 133 -34.50 26.90 -29.34
CA ASP A 133 -35.07 27.60 -28.19
C ASP A 133 -35.92 26.69 -27.29
N ASN A 134 -36.41 25.57 -27.81
CA ASN A 134 -37.22 24.56 -27.07
C ASN A 134 -36.45 23.24 -26.85
N LEU A 135 -35.13 23.32 -26.74
CA LEU A 135 -34.26 22.14 -26.62
C LEU A 135 -34.58 21.34 -25.34
N PHE A 136 -34.86 22.01 -24.25
CA PHE A 136 -35.19 21.41 -22.95
C PHE A 136 -36.69 21.54 -22.67
N THR A 137 -37.48 20.70 -23.35
CA THR A 137 -38.90 20.49 -22.96
C THR A 137 -38.94 19.89 -21.56
N LYS A 138 -40.11 19.96 -20.90
CA LYS A 138 -40.30 19.43 -19.54
C LYS A 138 -39.89 17.95 -19.44
N GLU A 139 -40.22 17.15 -20.45
CA GLU A 139 -39.91 15.70 -20.50
C GLU A 139 -38.39 15.46 -20.63
N ILE A 140 -37.73 16.21 -21.51
CA ILE A 140 -36.27 16.13 -21.70
C ILE A 140 -35.54 16.58 -20.44
N THR A 141 -35.99 17.67 -19.80
CA THR A 141 -35.41 18.16 -18.54
C THR A 141 -35.47 17.11 -17.46
N ILE A 142 -36.61 16.43 -17.28
CA ILE A 142 -36.77 15.35 -16.29
C ILE A 142 -35.81 14.18 -16.59
N ILE A 143 -35.66 13.82 -17.87
CA ILE A 143 -34.74 12.72 -18.27
C ILE A 143 -33.30 13.12 -17.96
N VAL A 144 -32.87 14.34 -18.27
CA VAL A 144 -31.52 14.84 -17.99
C VAL A 144 -31.26 14.85 -16.49
N GLU A 145 -32.23 15.31 -15.68
CA GLU A 145 -32.11 15.30 -14.22
C GLU A 145 -32.00 13.88 -13.65
N CYS A 146 -32.76 12.92 -14.19
CA CYS A 146 -32.62 11.52 -13.82
C CYS A 146 -31.21 10.98 -14.12
N VAL A 147 -30.60 11.39 -15.26
CA VAL A 147 -29.22 11.02 -15.61
C VAL A 147 -28.23 11.64 -14.62
N LEU A 148 -28.41 12.94 -14.27
CA LEU A 148 -27.55 13.63 -13.29
C LEU A 148 -27.69 13.00 -11.89
N LEU A 149 -28.90 12.59 -11.49
CA LEU A 149 -29.14 11.89 -10.25
C LEU A 149 -28.49 10.50 -10.25
N GLY A 150 -28.55 9.77 -11.36
CA GLY A 150 -27.83 8.53 -11.56
C GLY A 150 -26.31 8.72 -11.46
N SER A 151 -25.77 9.80 -12.01
CA SER A 151 -24.38 10.20 -11.86
C SER A 151 -23.99 10.48 -10.40
N PHE A 152 -24.86 11.11 -9.63
CA PHE A 152 -24.63 11.35 -8.21
C PHE A 152 -24.59 10.04 -7.41
N VAL A 153 -25.50 9.09 -7.68
CA VAL A 153 -25.47 7.74 -7.07
C VAL A 153 -24.18 7.02 -7.46
N TYR A 154 -23.77 7.11 -8.72
CA TYR A 154 -22.50 6.52 -9.19
C TYR A 154 -21.30 7.12 -8.46
N LEU A 155 -21.27 8.44 -8.22
CA LEU A 155 -20.23 9.10 -7.40
C LEU A 155 -20.14 8.47 -6.00
N ILE A 156 -21.29 8.30 -5.32
CA ILE A 156 -21.33 7.69 -3.98
C ILE A 156 -20.72 6.29 -4.01
N ILE A 157 -21.13 5.46 -4.98
CA ILE A 157 -20.62 4.09 -5.12
C ILE A 157 -19.10 4.10 -5.34
N CYS A 158 -18.59 4.94 -6.26
CA CYS A 158 -17.17 5.05 -6.54
C CYS A 158 -16.37 5.53 -5.33
N TYR A 159 -16.91 6.49 -4.58
CA TYR A 159 -16.28 6.99 -3.35
C TYR A 159 -16.22 5.91 -2.27
N CYS A 160 -17.32 5.21 -2.02
CA CYS A 160 -17.36 4.11 -1.05
C CYS A 160 -16.38 2.99 -1.44
N GLN A 161 -16.33 2.63 -2.72
CA GLN A 161 -15.39 1.63 -3.23
C GLN A 161 -13.94 2.06 -3.04
N SER A 162 -13.59 3.30 -3.41
CA SER A 162 -12.24 3.84 -3.21
C SER A 162 -11.82 3.79 -1.73
N ARG A 163 -12.70 4.22 -0.84
CA ARG A 163 -12.46 4.18 0.62
C ARG A 163 -12.27 2.78 1.16
N TYR A 164 -13.07 1.83 0.68
CA TYR A 164 -12.96 0.43 1.09
C TYR A 164 -11.62 -0.18 0.66
N GLU A 165 -11.21 0.02 -0.60
CA GLU A 165 -9.95 -0.51 -1.13
C GLU A 165 -8.73 0.12 -0.43
N ILE A 166 -8.73 1.44 -0.22
CA ILE A 166 -7.67 2.13 0.53
C ILE A 166 -7.58 1.57 1.95
N LYS A 167 -8.71 1.39 2.65
CA LYS A 167 -8.71 0.81 3.99
C LYS A 167 -8.11 -0.59 4.00
N LYS A 168 -8.50 -1.45 3.05
CA LYS A 168 -7.99 -2.82 2.93
C LYS A 168 -6.47 -2.86 2.75
N VAL A 169 -5.90 -1.95 1.95
CA VAL A 169 -4.44 -1.85 1.76
C VAL A 169 -3.76 -1.47 3.09
N TRP A 170 -4.33 -0.53 3.84
CA TRP A 170 -3.78 -0.11 5.13
C TRP A 170 -3.89 -1.21 6.19
N ASP A 171 -5.01 -1.91 6.27
CA ASP A 171 -5.18 -3.05 7.18
C ASP A 171 -4.14 -4.14 6.88
N SER A 172 -3.86 -4.41 5.60
CA SER A 172 -2.81 -5.35 5.18
C SER A 172 -1.41 -4.90 5.58
N TYR A 173 -1.13 -3.60 5.49
CA TYR A 173 0.14 -3.01 5.94
C TYR A 173 0.34 -3.16 7.45
N GLU A 174 -0.68 -2.85 8.24
CA GLU A 174 -0.62 -2.99 9.71
C GLU A 174 -0.42 -4.46 10.12
N GLN A 175 -1.12 -5.39 9.47
CA GLN A 175 -0.93 -6.82 9.70
C GLN A 175 0.50 -7.28 9.37
N LEU A 176 1.06 -6.80 8.26
CA LEU A 176 2.45 -7.11 7.91
C LEU A 176 3.40 -6.62 9.00
N LYS A 177 3.25 -5.37 9.45
CA LYS A 177 4.09 -4.78 10.50
C LYS A 177 4.01 -5.60 11.79
N LEU A 178 2.82 -6.07 12.17
CA LEU A 178 2.65 -6.93 13.33
C LEU A 178 3.35 -8.29 13.16
N ASN A 179 3.23 -8.92 11.99
CA ASN A 179 3.85 -10.22 11.73
C ASN A 179 5.39 -10.17 11.77
N TYR A 180 5.99 -9.04 11.42
CA TYR A 180 7.44 -8.87 11.45
C TYR A 180 7.99 -8.37 12.80
N LYS A 181 7.12 -7.91 13.70
CA LYS A 181 7.51 -7.46 15.04
C LYS A 181 8.19 -8.55 15.88
N ASP A 182 7.83 -9.81 15.65
CA ASP A 182 8.42 -10.96 16.36
C ASP A 182 9.76 -11.41 15.76
N ILE A 183 10.12 -10.94 14.57
CA ILE A 183 11.31 -11.39 13.81
C ILE A 183 12.38 -10.30 13.76
N LEU A 184 11.97 -9.04 13.66
CA LEU A 184 12.84 -7.87 13.55
C LEU A 184 12.91 -7.12 14.88
N THR A 185 14.05 -6.48 15.15
CA THR A 185 14.19 -5.61 16.31
C THR A 185 13.39 -4.32 16.12
N ASP A 186 13.07 -3.61 17.22
CA ASP A 186 12.38 -2.31 17.14
C ASP A 186 13.21 -1.28 16.35
N GLU A 187 14.55 -1.38 16.38
CA GLU A 187 15.47 -0.55 15.60
C GLU A 187 15.35 -0.85 14.10
N ASP A 188 15.35 -2.13 13.71
CA ASP A 188 15.17 -2.56 12.32
C ASP A 188 13.79 -2.14 11.78
N LEU A 189 12.74 -2.30 12.59
CA LEU A 189 11.39 -1.87 12.23
C LEU A 189 11.36 -0.35 12.00
N SER A 190 11.97 0.44 12.88
CA SER A 190 12.02 1.89 12.73
C SER A 190 12.81 2.34 11.50
N GLU A 191 13.90 1.63 11.17
CA GLU A 191 14.70 1.90 9.97
C GLU A 191 13.94 1.58 8.68
N ILE A 192 13.28 0.41 8.63
CA ILE A 192 12.57 -0.07 7.43
C ILE A 192 11.27 0.70 7.20
N PHE A 193 10.48 0.92 8.27
CA PHE A 193 9.19 1.58 8.19
C PHE A 193 9.28 3.11 8.31
N GLY A 194 10.48 3.68 8.55
CA GLY A 194 10.71 5.12 8.57
C GLY A 194 9.86 5.86 9.61
N ASN A 195 9.64 5.29 10.79
CA ASN A 195 8.78 5.82 11.86
C ASN A 195 7.35 6.21 11.41
N ASP A 196 6.85 5.57 10.33
CA ASP A 196 5.55 5.82 9.73
C ASP A 196 5.31 7.27 9.21
N GLU A 197 6.30 8.17 9.30
CA GLU A 197 6.15 9.59 8.91
C GLU A 197 5.83 9.74 7.42
N MET A 198 6.51 8.97 6.57
CA MET A 198 6.26 8.97 5.12
C MET A 198 4.85 8.51 4.80
N LEU A 199 4.37 7.49 5.50
CA LEU A 199 3.05 6.92 5.33
C LEU A 199 1.94 7.86 5.80
N GLU A 200 2.13 8.55 6.92
CA GLU A 200 1.17 9.56 7.41
C GLU A 200 1.09 10.77 6.46
N LYS A 201 2.22 11.24 5.92
CA LYS A 201 2.24 12.27 4.87
C LYS A 201 1.45 11.81 3.64
N MET A 202 1.61 10.55 3.25
CA MET A 202 0.91 9.97 2.12
C MET A 202 -0.59 9.83 2.38
N LYS A 203 -1.02 9.32 3.54
CA LYS A 203 -2.44 9.31 3.95
C LYS A 203 -3.07 10.70 3.87
N SER A 204 -2.34 11.71 4.36
CA SER A 204 -2.79 13.10 4.32
C SER A 204 -2.94 13.60 2.89
N SER A 205 -1.97 13.31 2.00
CA SER A 205 -2.00 13.70 0.58
C SER A 205 -3.18 13.04 -0.15
N ILE A 206 -3.38 11.74 0.05
CA ILE A 206 -4.49 10.99 -0.54
C ILE A 206 -5.84 11.54 -0.11
N ARG A 207 -6.04 11.80 1.19
CA ARG A 207 -7.28 12.42 1.70
C ARG A 207 -7.54 13.79 1.10
N LYS A 208 -6.49 14.59 0.84
CA LYS A 208 -6.63 15.89 0.16
C LYS A 208 -7.07 15.70 -1.29
N SER A 209 -6.42 14.79 -2.03
CA SER A 209 -6.77 14.48 -3.42
C SER A 209 -8.20 13.97 -3.55
N GLU A 210 -8.62 13.03 -2.71
CA GLU A 210 -10.01 12.54 -2.67
C GLU A 210 -11.02 13.68 -2.45
N LYS A 211 -10.75 14.56 -1.49
CA LYS A 211 -11.63 15.71 -1.23
C LYS A 211 -11.71 16.67 -2.42
N ILE A 212 -10.58 16.93 -3.09
CA ILE A 212 -10.54 17.79 -4.27
C ILE A 212 -11.38 17.17 -5.40
N TYR A 213 -11.16 15.89 -5.72
CA TYR A 213 -11.89 15.21 -6.79
C TYR A 213 -13.39 15.10 -6.50
N LEU A 214 -13.75 14.79 -5.26
CA LEU A 214 -15.14 14.77 -4.82
C LEU A 214 -15.78 16.15 -4.97
N SER A 215 -15.11 17.22 -4.54
CA SER A 215 -15.60 18.58 -4.65
C SER A 215 -15.78 19.01 -6.10
N LEU A 216 -14.80 18.70 -6.98
CA LEU A 216 -14.89 18.97 -8.41
C LEU A 216 -16.10 18.25 -9.04
N TRP A 217 -16.34 17.01 -8.68
CA TRP A 217 -17.47 16.25 -9.22
C TRP A 217 -18.82 16.82 -8.75
N ILE A 218 -18.94 17.15 -7.47
CA ILE A 218 -20.15 17.77 -6.93
C ILE A 218 -20.41 19.14 -7.58
N ILE A 219 -19.38 19.98 -7.73
CA ILE A 219 -19.48 21.29 -8.40
C ILE A 219 -19.94 21.11 -9.85
N PHE A 220 -19.39 20.14 -10.56
CA PHE A 220 -19.79 19.83 -11.93
C PHE A 220 -21.26 19.42 -12.02
N LEU A 221 -21.73 18.53 -11.14
CA LEU A 221 -23.13 18.10 -11.12
C LEU A 221 -24.08 19.23 -10.79
N LEU A 222 -23.77 20.03 -9.76
CA LEU A 222 -24.58 21.20 -9.41
C LEU A 222 -24.61 22.23 -10.54
N GLY A 223 -23.46 22.52 -11.15
CA GLY A 223 -23.39 23.39 -12.31
C GLY A 223 -24.21 22.87 -13.49
N SER A 224 -24.18 21.57 -13.76
CA SER A 224 -24.98 20.96 -14.82
C SER A 224 -26.48 21.07 -14.56
N ILE A 225 -26.93 20.84 -13.32
CA ILE A 225 -28.34 21.04 -12.93
C ILE A 225 -28.77 22.50 -13.16
N ILE A 226 -27.96 23.45 -12.72
CA ILE A 226 -28.27 24.88 -12.88
C ILE A 226 -28.39 25.26 -14.35
N VAL A 227 -27.46 24.79 -15.19
CA VAL A 227 -27.48 25.08 -16.64
C VAL A 227 -28.74 24.50 -17.29
N VAL A 228 -29.04 23.22 -16.99
CA VAL A 228 -30.24 22.54 -17.55
C VAL A 228 -31.52 23.25 -17.13
N GLU A 229 -31.65 23.60 -15.84
CA GLU A 229 -32.82 24.33 -15.33
C GLU A 229 -32.94 25.72 -15.94
N SER A 230 -31.84 26.46 -16.17
CA SER A 230 -31.85 27.81 -16.78
C SER A 230 -32.26 27.79 -18.26
N LEU A 231 -31.97 26.67 -18.96
CA LEU A 231 -32.34 26.47 -20.39
C LEU A 231 -33.71 25.81 -20.57
N SER A 232 -34.32 25.34 -19.48
CA SER A 232 -35.62 24.66 -19.54
C SER A 232 -36.76 25.65 -19.72
N VAL A 233 -37.67 25.29 -20.63
CA VAL A 233 -38.93 26.05 -20.85
C VAL A 233 -39.86 25.97 -19.61
N CYS A 234 -39.80 24.86 -18.88
CA CYS A 234 -40.55 24.65 -17.64
C CYS A 234 -39.62 24.11 -16.58
N PRO A 235 -38.95 24.97 -15.78
CA PRO A 235 -38.03 24.49 -14.76
C PRO A 235 -38.74 23.62 -13.72
N VAL A 236 -38.08 22.51 -13.36
CA VAL A 236 -38.59 21.53 -12.37
C VAL A 236 -38.46 22.11 -10.95
N TYR A 237 -37.41 22.90 -10.74
CA TYR A 237 -37.11 23.55 -9.45
C TYR A 237 -37.14 25.11 -9.52
N PRO A 238 -38.30 25.74 -9.70
CA PRO A 238 -38.38 27.19 -9.88
C PRO A 238 -37.85 28.00 -8.69
N ASN A 239 -37.82 27.41 -7.50
CA ASN A 239 -37.31 28.06 -6.30
C ASN A 239 -35.76 28.13 -6.30
N ILE A 240 -35.06 27.21 -6.93
CA ILE A 240 -33.61 27.26 -7.06
C ILE A 240 -33.18 28.38 -7.98
N LEU A 241 -33.88 28.58 -9.11
CA LEU A 241 -33.62 29.66 -10.03
C LEU A 241 -33.85 31.04 -9.37
N LYS A 242 -34.92 31.22 -8.62
CA LYS A 242 -35.18 32.48 -7.89
C LYS A 242 -34.09 32.80 -6.85
N THR A 243 -33.56 31.77 -6.15
CA THR A 243 -32.48 32.00 -5.19
C THR A 243 -31.15 32.31 -5.89
N LEU A 244 -30.90 31.75 -7.07
CA LEU A 244 -29.69 32.03 -7.86
C LEU A 244 -29.77 33.45 -8.49
N GLU A 245 -30.93 33.87 -9.01
CA GLU A 245 -31.16 35.24 -9.48
C GLU A 245 -30.93 36.24 -8.35
N TYR A 246 -31.45 35.99 -7.16
CA TYR A 246 -31.24 36.82 -5.99
C TYR A 246 -29.77 36.93 -5.57
N ILE A 247 -29.03 35.81 -5.60
CA ILE A 247 -27.57 35.76 -5.29
C ILE A 247 -26.79 36.52 -6.37
N SER A 248 -27.13 36.38 -7.66
CA SER A 248 -26.49 37.10 -8.76
C SER A 248 -26.71 38.59 -8.69
N GLU A 249 -27.92 39.04 -8.36
CA GLU A 249 -28.21 40.45 -8.13
C GLU A 249 -27.46 41.04 -6.93
N LEU A 250 -27.34 40.25 -5.83
CA LEU A 250 -26.51 40.62 -4.67
C LEU A 250 -25.04 40.75 -5.05
N ALA A 251 -24.48 39.82 -5.81
CA ALA A 251 -23.10 39.88 -6.27
C ALA A 251 -22.82 41.08 -7.18
N LEU A 252 -23.75 41.40 -8.10
CA LEU A 252 -23.68 42.60 -8.94
C LEU A 252 -23.73 43.88 -8.10
N ARG A 253 -24.59 43.97 -7.10
CA ARG A 253 -24.66 45.10 -6.19
C ARG A 253 -23.40 45.33 -5.37
N PHE A 254 -22.70 44.23 -5.00
CA PHE A 254 -21.41 44.32 -4.32
C PHE A 254 -20.25 44.67 -5.25
N SER A 255 -20.30 44.28 -6.54
CA SER A 255 -19.29 44.62 -7.55
C SER A 255 -19.36 46.09 -8.00
N ILE A 256 -20.52 46.72 -7.96
CA ILE A 256 -20.75 48.16 -8.36
C ILE A 256 -20.37 49.12 -7.22
N LYS A 257 -20.19 48.60 -5.98
CA LYS A 257 -19.80 49.41 -4.81
C LYS A 257 -18.30 49.48 -4.54
N LYS A 258 -17.48 48.87 -5.37
CA LYS A 258 -16.02 48.97 -5.37
C LYS A 258 -15.57 49.84 -6.55
#